data_ea6256764f38323194a5d050c4a93d78
#
_entry.id   ea6256764f38323194a5d050c4a93d78
#
_cell.length_a   1.000
_cell.length_b   1.000
_cell.length_c   1.000
_cell.angle_alpha   90.00
_cell.angle_beta   90.00
_cell.angle_gamma   90.00
#
_symmetry.space_group_name_H-M   'P 1'
#
loop_
_entity.id
_entity.type
_entity.pdbx_description
1 polymer ?
#
loop_
_entity_poly.entity_id
_entity_poly.type
_entity_poly.pdbx_seq_one_letter_code
_entity_poly.pdbx_strand_id
1 'polypeptide(L)'
;MKPLRFRRPVLIKVNIMLKKWLHKVLPGKNAKTRAHKDVLDFSEHGIRADMLSFAAEKVVRRLHHEGFEAYLVGGAVRDLLLGIEPKDFDVATNATPEEVRKVFRRSRIIGRRFQIVHVMVGPETIEVTTFRGGGQVQQNEHGRIMKDNTYGNMEEDAMRRDFTCNALYYDPVRQKIVDFHDGVADIRARRLVMI
;
A
#
# COMPACT_ATOMS: atom_id res chain seq x y z
N MET A 1 23.58 -62.52 3.61
CA MET A 1 22.86 -61.27 3.37
C MET A 1 23.53 -60.16 4.21
N LYS A 2 24.23 -59.21 3.56
CA LYS A 2 24.87 -58.08 4.23
C LYS A 2 23.93 -56.86 4.15
N PRO A 3 23.75 -56.04 5.22
CA PRO A 3 22.86 -54.89 5.17
C PRO A 3 23.51 -53.73 4.45
N LEU A 4 22.71 -53.04 3.61
CA LEU A 4 23.06 -51.84 2.88
C LEU A 4 23.26 -50.65 3.84
N ARG A 5 24.44 -50.03 3.80
CA ARG A 5 24.73 -48.75 4.50
C ARG A 5 24.16 -47.59 3.71
N PHE A 6 23.13 -46.93 4.25
CA PHE A 6 22.66 -45.63 3.79
C PHE A 6 23.72 -44.53 4.03
N ARG A 7 24.18 -43.93 2.95
CA ARG A 7 25.02 -42.71 3.03
C ARG A 7 24.14 -41.51 3.38
N ARG A 8 24.50 -40.76 4.41
CA ARG A 8 23.83 -39.52 4.81
C ARG A 8 23.99 -38.44 3.72
N PRO A 9 22.98 -37.59 3.45
CA PRO A 9 23.07 -36.58 2.41
C PRO A 9 23.94 -35.40 2.82
N VAL A 10 24.73 -34.92 1.86
CA VAL A 10 25.65 -33.76 1.96
C VAL A 10 24.80 -32.49 1.82
N LEU A 11 24.14 -32.05 2.90
CA LEU A 11 23.21 -30.88 2.85
C LEU A 11 23.69 -29.66 3.64
N ILE A 12 24.92 -29.59 4.11
CA ILE A 12 25.32 -28.51 5.05
C ILE A 12 26.27 -27.46 4.44
N LYS A 13 26.87 -27.69 3.28
CA LYS A 13 27.85 -26.71 2.73
C LYS A 13 27.27 -25.65 1.80
N VAL A 14 26.07 -25.80 1.26
CA VAL A 14 25.47 -24.83 0.33
C VAL A 14 24.98 -23.56 1.03
N ASN A 15 24.59 -23.66 2.30
CA ASN A 15 23.95 -22.55 3.01
C ASN A 15 24.92 -21.42 3.47
N ILE A 16 26.21 -21.71 3.62
CA ILE A 16 27.20 -20.73 4.08
C ILE A 16 27.73 -19.87 2.93
N MET A 17 27.89 -20.46 1.75
CA MET A 17 28.31 -19.70 0.56
C MET A 17 27.22 -18.78 0.04
N LEU A 18 25.95 -19.22 0.06
CA LEU A 18 24.80 -18.40 -0.35
C LEU A 18 24.61 -17.20 0.58
N LYS A 19 24.78 -17.37 1.90
CA LYS A 19 24.73 -16.25 2.86
C LYS A 19 25.87 -15.25 2.66
N LYS A 20 27.09 -15.70 2.36
CA LYS A 20 28.23 -14.81 2.05
C LYS A 20 28.07 -14.07 0.72
N TRP A 21 27.43 -14.68 -0.26
CA TRP A 21 27.14 -14.04 -1.55
C TRP A 21 26.02 -13.01 -1.43
N LEU A 22 24.94 -13.31 -0.70
CA LEU A 22 23.86 -12.36 -0.40
C LEU A 22 24.36 -11.12 0.36
N HIS A 23 25.32 -11.25 1.30
CA HIS A 23 25.91 -10.09 1.98
C HIS A 23 26.78 -9.21 1.08
N LYS A 24 27.23 -9.71 -0.06
CA LYS A 24 28.08 -8.96 -1.00
C LYS A 24 27.27 -8.22 -2.08
N VAL A 25 26.02 -8.62 -2.30
CA VAL A 25 25.14 -8.09 -3.36
C VAL A 25 24.10 -7.10 -2.80
N LEU A 26 23.81 -7.17 -1.51
CA LEU A 26 22.94 -6.20 -0.85
C LEU A 26 23.78 -5.06 -0.26
N PRO A 27 23.62 -3.81 -0.71
CA PRO A 27 24.25 -2.67 -0.04
C PRO A 27 23.74 -2.62 1.40
N GLY A 28 24.68 -2.47 2.34
CA GLY A 28 24.42 -2.52 3.78
C GLY A 28 23.30 -1.57 4.19
N LYS A 29 22.38 -2.08 5.01
CA LYS A 29 21.39 -1.29 5.73
C LYS A 29 22.08 -0.35 6.72
N ASN A 30 22.48 0.83 6.27
CA ASN A 30 22.78 1.98 7.13
C ASN A 30 22.57 3.27 6.34
N ALA A 31 21.34 3.47 5.87
CA ALA A 31 20.83 4.81 5.64
C ALA A 31 19.56 4.90 6.49
N LYS A 32 19.61 5.64 7.59
CA LYS A 32 18.42 6.27 8.16
C LYS A 32 17.93 7.24 7.08
N THR A 33 17.18 6.75 6.12
CA THR A 33 16.46 7.56 5.17
C THR A 33 15.41 8.29 6.00
N ARG A 34 15.65 9.58 6.24
CA ARG A 34 14.54 10.51 6.51
C ARG A 34 13.56 10.27 5.38
N ALA A 35 12.32 9.94 5.71
CA ALA A 35 11.27 9.83 4.71
C ALA A 35 11.22 11.19 3.98
N HIS A 36 11.66 11.20 2.73
CA HIS A 36 11.61 12.38 1.87
C HIS A 36 10.20 12.38 1.31
N LYS A 37 9.40 13.38 1.68
CA LYS A 37 8.05 13.53 1.15
C LYS A 37 8.12 14.38 -0.10
N ASP A 38 8.02 13.75 -1.25
CA ASP A 38 7.87 14.45 -2.52
C ASP A 38 6.38 14.69 -2.83
N VAL A 39 6.08 15.85 -3.40
CA VAL A 39 4.75 16.18 -3.88
C VAL A 39 4.88 16.58 -5.35
N LEU A 40 4.40 15.69 -6.23
CA LEU A 40 4.46 15.89 -7.67
C LEU A 40 3.18 16.56 -8.16
N ASP A 41 3.35 17.59 -8.99
CA ASP A 41 2.25 18.29 -9.65
C ASP A 41 1.84 17.62 -10.97
N PHE A 42 0.71 18.04 -11.53
CA PHE A 42 0.16 17.51 -12.79
C PHE A 42 1.19 17.49 -13.94
N SER A 43 2.02 18.52 -14.06
CA SER A 43 3.07 18.59 -15.09
C SER A 43 4.12 17.47 -14.99
N GLU A 44 4.27 16.88 -13.81
CA GLU A 44 5.25 15.84 -13.55
C GLU A 44 4.67 14.43 -13.67
N HIS A 45 3.40 14.22 -13.28
CA HIS A 45 2.77 12.89 -13.29
C HIS A 45 1.84 12.65 -14.47
N GLY A 46 1.22 13.69 -15.05
CA GLY A 46 0.40 13.60 -16.27
C GLY A 46 -0.92 12.82 -16.15
N ILE A 47 -1.38 12.49 -14.94
CA ILE A 47 -2.65 11.76 -14.73
C ILE A 47 -3.81 12.72 -14.98
N ARG A 48 -4.61 12.44 -16.02
CA ARG A 48 -5.77 13.25 -16.41
C ARG A 48 -7.04 12.74 -15.74
N ALA A 49 -8.03 13.62 -15.57
CA ALA A 49 -9.32 13.29 -14.95
C ALA A 49 -10.10 12.22 -15.74
N ASP A 50 -9.97 12.18 -17.07
CA ASP A 50 -10.61 11.18 -17.92
C ASP A 50 -10.05 9.76 -17.79
N MET A 51 -8.91 9.60 -17.11
CA MET A 51 -8.31 8.30 -16.79
C MET A 51 -8.85 7.70 -15.48
N LEU A 52 -9.64 8.46 -14.73
CA LEU A 52 -10.13 8.06 -13.40
C LEU A 52 -11.51 7.44 -13.48
N SER A 53 -11.81 6.48 -12.60
CA SER A 53 -13.18 6.07 -12.36
C SER A 53 -13.97 7.24 -11.75
N PHE A 54 -15.15 7.52 -12.33
CA PHE A 54 -16.08 8.49 -11.77
C PHE A 54 -16.46 8.19 -10.33
N ALA A 55 -16.63 6.90 -10.00
CA ALA A 55 -16.98 6.45 -8.66
C ALA A 55 -15.85 6.74 -7.66
N ALA A 56 -14.61 6.44 -8.04
CA ALA A 56 -13.43 6.66 -7.20
C ALA A 56 -13.20 8.15 -6.93
N GLU A 57 -13.27 8.99 -7.98
CA GLU A 57 -13.17 10.45 -7.84
C GLU A 57 -14.28 11.01 -6.95
N LYS A 58 -15.52 10.54 -7.13
CA LYS A 58 -16.68 10.97 -6.33
C LYS A 58 -16.50 10.62 -4.84
N VAL A 59 -15.94 9.44 -4.54
CA VAL A 59 -15.66 9.01 -3.16
C VAL A 59 -14.64 9.96 -2.52
N VAL A 60 -13.52 10.23 -3.19
CA VAL A 60 -12.50 11.14 -2.68
C VAL A 60 -13.06 12.54 -2.47
N ARG A 61 -13.75 13.12 -3.46
CA ARG A 61 -14.35 14.46 -3.36
C ARG A 61 -15.33 14.57 -2.21
N ARG A 62 -16.15 13.52 -1.99
CA ARG A 62 -17.12 13.52 -0.89
C ARG A 62 -16.44 13.47 0.47
N LEU A 63 -15.39 12.67 0.64
CA LEU A 63 -14.62 12.63 1.89
C LEU A 63 -13.94 13.98 2.16
N HIS A 64 -13.34 14.63 1.15
CA HIS A 64 -12.78 15.97 1.30
C HIS A 64 -13.84 17.00 1.70
N HIS A 65 -15.03 16.93 1.12
CA HIS A 65 -16.15 17.84 1.47
C HIS A 65 -16.58 17.70 2.95
N GLU A 66 -16.48 16.49 3.50
CA GLU A 66 -16.76 16.21 4.93
C GLU A 66 -15.54 16.51 5.84
N GLY A 67 -14.44 17.07 5.29
CA GLY A 67 -13.27 17.49 6.03
C GLY A 67 -12.21 16.40 6.27
N PHE A 68 -12.36 15.24 5.62
CA PHE A 68 -11.37 14.17 5.70
C PHE A 68 -10.31 14.27 4.62
N GLU A 69 -9.11 13.77 4.90
CA GLU A 69 -8.12 13.46 3.89
C GLU A 69 -8.52 12.19 3.15
N ALA A 70 -8.39 12.18 1.82
CA ALA A 70 -8.65 11.00 1.00
C ALA A 70 -7.84 11.04 -0.28
N TYR A 71 -7.33 9.87 -0.69
CA TYR A 71 -6.43 9.71 -1.83
C TYR A 71 -6.72 8.40 -2.56
N LEU A 72 -6.56 8.39 -3.88
CA LEU A 72 -6.42 7.15 -4.63
C LEU A 72 -5.04 6.56 -4.32
N VAL A 73 -4.95 5.24 -4.17
CA VAL A 73 -3.71 4.57 -3.72
C VAL A 73 -3.45 3.24 -4.44
N GLY A 74 -2.28 2.70 -4.21
CA GLY A 74 -1.95 1.34 -4.59
C GLY A 74 -1.77 1.13 -6.10
N GLY A 75 -2.23 -0.02 -6.58
CA GLY A 75 -2.07 -0.44 -7.97
C GLY A 75 -2.65 0.51 -8.99
N ALA A 76 -3.77 1.19 -8.66
CA ALA A 76 -4.40 2.16 -9.55
C ALA A 76 -3.46 3.32 -9.89
N VAL A 77 -2.81 3.93 -8.90
CA VAL A 77 -1.89 5.06 -9.14
C VAL A 77 -0.68 4.64 -9.96
N ARG A 78 -0.11 3.46 -9.66
CA ARG A 78 0.96 2.86 -10.47
C ARG A 78 0.55 2.67 -11.91
N ASP A 79 -0.62 2.07 -12.15
CA ASP A 79 -1.10 1.74 -13.49
C ASP A 79 -1.39 3.02 -14.29
N LEU A 80 -2.00 4.03 -13.67
CA LEU A 80 -2.20 5.35 -14.27
C LEU A 80 -0.89 6.00 -14.71
N LEU A 81 0.17 5.93 -13.88
CA LEU A 81 1.50 6.44 -14.23
C LEU A 81 2.17 5.68 -15.37
N LEU A 82 1.82 4.42 -15.56
CA LEU A 82 2.28 3.59 -16.68
C LEU A 82 1.41 3.73 -17.93
N GLY A 83 0.33 4.52 -17.90
CA GLY A 83 -0.63 4.63 -18.98
C GLY A 83 -1.48 3.38 -19.18
N ILE A 84 -1.62 2.56 -18.14
CA ILE A 84 -2.45 1.35 -18.10
C ILE A 84 -3.77 1.70 -17.43
N GLU A 85 -4.89 1.22 -18.00
CA GLU A 85 -6.21 1.36 -17.37
C GLU A 85 -6.29 0.50 -16.12
N PRO A 86 -6.52 1.09 -14.92
CA PRO A 86 -6.66 0.33 -13.69
C PRO A 86 -7.93 -0.53 -13.69
N LYS A 87 -7.84 -1.73 -13.16
CA LYS A 87 -9.00 -2.62 -12.98
C LYS A 87 -9.88 -2.18 -11.81
N ASP A 88 -9.22 -1.82 -10.70
CA ASP A 88 -9.86 -1.46 -9.45
C ASP A 88 -9.23 -0.18 -8.90
N PHE A 89 -10.02 0.62 -8.20
CA PHE A 89 -9.56 1.84 -7.53
C PHE A 89 -9.76 1.73 -6.03
N ASP A 90 -8.66 1.88 -5.29
CA ASP A 90 -8.66 1.91 -3.83
C ASP A 90 -8.50 3.34 -3.32
N VAL A 91 -9.15 3.64 -2.20
CA VAL A 91 -9.05 4.93 -1.51
C VAL A 91 -8.49 4.71 -0.11
N ALA A 92 -7.50 5.52 0.27
CA ALA A 92 -7.03 5.63 1.65
C ALA A 92 -7.43 6.98 2.23
N THR A 93 -7.83 7.00 3.52
CA THR A 93 -8.36 8.19 4.20
C THR A 93 -7.95 8.19 5.68
N ASN A 94 -8.01 9.38 6.32
CA ASN A 94 -7.92 9.49 7.78
C ASN A 94 -9.27 9.25 8.48
N ALA A 95 -10.38 9.14 7.73
CA ALA A 95 -11.68 8.79 8.29
C ALA A 95 -11.68 7.34 8.79
N THR A 96 -12.26 7.09 9.97
CA THR A 96 -12.50 5.73 10.48
C THR A 96 -13.57 5.01 9.65
N PRO A 97 -13.63 3.67 9.68
CA PRO A 97 -14.65 2.92 8.95
C PRO A 97 -16.08 3.36 9.28
N GLU A 98 -16.34 3.71 10.53
CA GLU A 98 -17.64 4.20 11.01
C GLU A 98 -17.96 5.58 10.45
N GLU A 99 -16.99 6.47 10.33
CA GLU A 99 -17.13 7.79 9.71
C GLU A 99 -17.38 7.66 8.21
N VAL A 100 -16.61 6.83 7.50
CA VAL A 100 -16.86 6.54 6.08
C VAL A 100 -18.29 6.02 5.88
N ARG A 101 -18.76 5.11 6.74
CA ARG A 101 -20.13 4.60 6.68
C ARG A 101 -21.18 5.67 6.95
N LYS A 102 -20.90 6.65 7.80
CA LYS A 102 -21.81 7.80 8.03
C LYS A 102 -21.90 8.70 6.79
N VAL A 103 -20.76 8.93 6.12
CA VAL A 103 -20.69 9.73 4.88
C VAL A 103 -21.42 9.03 3.73
N PHE A 104 -21.28 7.70 3.63
CA PHE A 104 -21.82 6.90 2.53
C PHE A 104 -22.88 5.91 3.02
N ARG A 105 -24.16 6.24 2.82
CA ARG A 105 -25.28 5.35 3.23
C ARG A 105 -25.24 3.99 2.52
N ARG A 106 -24.79 3.95 1.25
CA ARG A 106 -24.60 2.72 0.47
C ARG A 106 -23.18 2.19 0.65
N SER A 107 -22.87 1.70 1.86
CA SER A 107 -21.57 1.15 2.17
C SER A 107 -21.67 -0.01 3.16
N ARG A 108 -20.64 -0.87 3.21
CA ARG A 108 -20.50 -1.99 4.14
C ARG A 108 -19.10 -2.03 4.71
N ILE A 109 -18.99 -2.19 6.02
CA ILE A 109 -17.72 -2.49 6.69
C ILE A 109 -17.47 -3.99 6.53
N ILE A 110 -16.34 -4.36 5.95
CA ILE A 110 -15.90 -5.73 5.68
C ILE A 110 -14.65 -6.02 6.50
N GLY A 111 -14.53 -7.25 6.98
CA GLY A 111 -13.37 -7.71 7.75
C GLY A 111 -13.53 -7.48 9.25
N ARG A 112 -12.98 -8.43 10.02
CA ARG A 112 -12.94 -8.36 11.49
C ARG A 112 -11.61 -7.83 11.99
N ARG A 113 -10.54 -8.21 11.33
CA ARG A 113 -9.16 -7.95 11.72
C ARG A 113 -8.62 -6.69 11.05
N PHE A 114 -8.94 -6.54 9.78
CA PHE A 114 -8.64 -5.36 8.97
C PHE A 114 -9.96 -4.89 8.40
N GLN A 115 -10.44 -3.77 8.88
CA GLN A 115 -11.70 -3.23 8.42
C GLN A 115 -11.47 -2.39 7.16
N ILE A 116 -12.23 -2.73 6.12
CA ILE A 116 -12.30 -2.02 4.84
C ILE A 116 -13.75 -1.63 4.64
N VAL A 117 -14.01 -0.48 4.05
CA VAL A 117 -15.38 -0.06 3.72
C VAL A 117 -15.57 -0.16 2.22
N HIS A 118 -16.47 -1.03 1.82
CA HIS A 118 -16.95 -1.10 0.44
C HIS A 118 -18.02 -0.02 0.24
N VAL A 119 -17.72 0.99 -0.57
CA VAL A 119 -18.64 2.08 -0.94
C VAL A 119 -19.18 1.82 -2.33
N MET A 120 -20.50 1.68 -2.45
CA MET A 120 -21.19 1.41 -3.71
C MET A 120 -21.62 2.71 -4.39
N VAL A 121 -21.07 2.98 -5.56
CA VAL A 121 -21.38 4.16 -6.40
C VAL A 121 -21.82 3.67 -7.78
N GLY A 122 -23.12 3.71 -8.06
CA GLY A 122 -23.68 3.12 -9.28
C GLY A 122 -23.41 1.61 -9.33
N PRO A 123 -22.80 1.09 -10.40
CA PRO A 123 -22.40 -0.31 -10.53
C PRO A 123 -21.05 -0.63 -9.88
N GLU A 124 -20.24 0.38 -9.56
CA GLU A 124 -18.91 0.21 -9.02
C GLU A 124 -18.90 0.10 -7.50
N THR A 125 -17.95 -0.66 -6.98
CA THR A 125 -17.63 -0.75 -5.55
C THR A 125 -16.20 -0.25 -5.34
N ILE A 126 -16.06 0.79 -4.53
CA ILE A 126 -14.76 1.38 -4.17
C ILE A 126 -14.37 0.90 -2.78
N GLU A 127 -13.19 0.32 -2.66
CA GLU A 127 -12.61 -0.05 -1.37
C GLU A 127 -12.01 1.18 -0.69
N VAL A 128 -12.48 1.49 0.51
CA VAL A 128 -11.98 2.61 1.31
C VAL A 128 -11.34 2.06 2.57
N THR A 129 -10.07 2.39 2.77
CA THR A 129 -9.26 1.99 3.93
C THR A 129 -8.88 3.19 4.77
N THR A 130 -8.91 3.06 6.10
CA THR A 130 -8.33 4.07 6.99
C THR A 130 -6.82 3.94 7.02
N PHE A 131 -6.08 5.06 7.05
CA PHE A 131 -4.63 5.05 7.22
C PHE A 131 -4.23 4.20 8.42
N ARG A 132 -3.29 3.31 8.23
CA ARG A 132 -2.80 2.40 9.27
C ARG A 132 -1.54 2.94 9.91
N GLY A 133 -1.54 2.99 11.25
CA GLY A 133 -0.38 3.38 12.03
C GLY A 133 0.55 2.23 12.38
N GLY A 134 1.75 2.57 12.86
CA GLY A 134 2.76 1.64 13.35
C GLY A 134 2.53 1.11 14.78
N GLY A 135 1.32 1.23 15.35
CA GLY A 135 1.03 0.83 16.73
C GLY A 135 1.25 -0.66 17.01
N GLN A 136 1.39 -0.99 18.29
CA GLN A 136 1.57 -2.39 18.74
C GLN A 136 0.38 -3.23 18.33
N VAL A 137 0.66 -4.24 17.52
CA VAL A 137 -0.31 -5.27 17.15
C VAL A 137 -0.67 -6.05 18.40
N GLN A 138 -1.93 -6.03 18.85
CA GLN A 138 -2.38 -6.87 19.96
C GLN A 138 -2.35 -8.33 19.54
N GLN A 139 -1.38 -9.07 20.06
CA GLN A 139 -1.27 -10.52 19.90
C GLN A 139 -1.83 -11.23 21.15
N ASN A 140 -2.47 -12.39 20.94
CA ASN A 140 -2.80 -13.28 22.04
C ASN A 140 -1.56 -14.07 22.48
N GLU A 141 -1.68 -14.86 23.57
CA GLU A 141 -0.63 -15.72 24.13
C GLU A 141 0.00 -16.70 23.11
N HIS A 142 -0.67 -16.92 21.97
CA HIS A 142 -0.20 -17.80 20.89
C HIS A 142 0.33 -17.00 19.66
N GLY A 143 0.64 -15.71 19.81
CA GLY A 143 1.17 -14.88 18.75
C GLY A 143 0.16 -14.54 17.64
N ARG A 144 -1.13 -14.87 17.82
CA ARG A 144 -2.18 -14.56 16.86
C ARG A 144 -2.62 -13.10 17.02
N ILE A 145 -2.51 -12.32 15.96
CA ILE A 145 -2.96 -10.94 15.94
C ILE A 145 -4.47 -10.90 16.12
N MET A 146 -4.94 -10.29 17.20
CA MET A 146 -6.37 -10.21 17.55
C MET A 146 -7.04 -8.97 16.98
N LYS A 147 -6.31 -7.86 16.91
CA LYS A 147 -6.82 -6.58 16.40
C LYS A 147 -5.63 -5.76 15.86
N ASP A 148 -5.69 -5.33 14.61
CA ASP A 148 -4.67 -4.48 13.98
C ASP A 148 -5.35 -3.26 13.31
N ASN A 149 -6.34 -2.69 14.00
CA ASN A 149 -6.98 -1.44 13.61
C ASN A 149 -6.32 -0.27 14.33
N THR A 150 -4.98 -0.21 14.30
CA THR A 150 -4.27 0.97 14.76
C THR A 150 -4.27 1.96 13.61
N TYR A 151 -5.06 3.01 13.76
CA TYR A 151 -5.13 4.09 12.79
C TYR A 151 -3.92 5.02 12.95
N GLY A 152 -3.43 5.54 11.84
CA GLY A 152 -2.27 6.41 11.78
C GLY A 152 -2.45 7.55 10.79
N ASN A 153 -1.33 8.10 10.37
CA ASN A 153 -1.28 9.11 9.33
C ASN A 153 -0.84 8.49 7.98
N MET A 154 -0.85 9.30 6.92
CA MET A 154 -0.47 8.87 5.57
C MET A 154 0.96 8.33 5.49
N GLU A 155 1.92 8.94 6.19
CA GLU A 155 3.33 8.51 6.20
C GLU A 155 3.47 7.13 6.85
N GLU A 156 2.80 6.91 7.99
CA GLU A 156 2.79 5.59 8.66
C GLU A 156 2.14 4.52 7.79
N ASP A 157 1.06 4.86 7.05
CA ASP A 157 0.42 3.95 6.11
C ASP A 157 1.36 3.61 4.94
N ALA A 158 2.11 4.59 4.42
CA ALA A 158 3.09 4.40 3.36
C ALA A 158 4.23 3.45 3.78
N MET A 159 4.72 3.59 5.02
CA MET A 159 5.79 2.76 5.58
C MET A 159 5.42 1.28 5.75
N ARG A 160 4.14 0.93 5.70
CA ARG A 160 3.63 -0.43 5.88
C ARG A 160 3.27 -1.13 4.58
N ARG A 161 3.40 -0.44 3.46
CA ARG A 161 3.15 -1.02 2.13
C ARG A 161 4.30 -1.93 1.72
N ASP A 162 4.02 -2.81 0.77
CA ASP A 162 4.97 -3.83 0.31
C ASP A 162 6.03 -3.26 -0.64
N PHE A 163 5.61 -2.45 -1.62
CA PHE A 163 6.47 -1.91 -2.66
C PHE A 163 6.31 -0.40 -2.81
N THR A 164 7.42 0.27 -3.13
CA THR A 164 7.47 1.72 -3.36
C THR A 164 6.46 2.16 -4.43
N CYS A 165 6.33 1.41 -5.52
CA CYS A 165 5.39 1.68 -6.61
C CYS A 165 3.91 1.56 -6.22
N ASN A 166 3.58 0.92 -5.09
CA ASN A 166 2.23 0.80 -4.55
C ASN A 166 2.00 1.75 -3.34
N ALA A 167 3.00 2.54 -2.96
CA ALA A 167 2.95 3.47 -1.82
C ALA A 167 2.79 4.93 -2.26
N LEU A 168 2.05 5.15 -3.33
CA LEU A 168 1.73 6.46 -3.90
C LEU A 168 0.30 6.87 -3.55
N TYR A 169 0.11 8.16 -3.22
CA TYR A 169 -1.18 8.74 -2.82
C TYR A 169 -1.54 9.86 -3.78
N TYR A 170 -2.54 9.63 -4.63
CA TYR A 170 -3.00 10.61 -5.60
C TYR A 170 -4.26 11.33 -5.12
N ASP A 171 -4.18 12.67 -5.05
CA ASP A 171 -5.31 13.55 -4.79
C ASP A 171 -5.91 14.04 -6.13
N PRO A 172 -7.06 13.52 -6.57
CA PRO A 172 -7.67 13.93 -7.83
C PRO A 172 -8.26 15.36 -7.77
N VAL A 173 -8.49 15.92 -6.59
CA VAL A 173 -9.03 17.27 -6.41
C VAL A 173 -7.94 18.32 -6.59
N ARG A 174 -6.78 18.08 -6.00
CA ARG A 174 -5.61 18.96 -6.09
C ARG A 174 -4.68 18.60 -7.24
N GLN A 175 -4.91 17.46 -7.90
CA GLN A 175 -4.07 16.89 -8.94
C GLN A 175 -2.60 16.74 -8.50
N LYS A 176 -2.39 16.13 -7.33
CA LYS A 176 -1.07 15.94 -6.74
C LYS A 176 -0.84 14.51 -6.32
N ILE A 177 0.38 14.02 -6.52
CA ILE A 177 0.84 12.75 -5.95
C ILE A 177 1.74 13.03 -4.76
N VAL A 178 1.51 12.32 -3.66
CA VAL A 178 2.43 12.28 -2.51
C VAL A 178 3.20 10.96 -2.58
N ASP A 179 4.52 11.07 -2.57
CA ASP A 179 5.48 9.96 -2.64
C ASP A 179 6.45 10.04 -1.45
N PHE A 180 6.53 8.96 -0.67
CA PHE A 180 7.41 8.88 0.51
C PHE A 180 8.64 8.00 0.27
N HIS A 181 8.70 7.30 -0.88
CA HIS A 181 9.66 6.21 -1.11
C HIS A 181 10.30 6.22 -2.50
N ASP A 182 10.26 7.35 -3.20
CA ASP A 182 10.71 7.47 -4.60
C ASP A 182 10.02 6.49 -5.57
N GLY A 183 8.78 6.10 -5.26
CA GLY A 183 8.01 5.13 -6.04
C GLY A 183 7.76 5.57 -7.48
N VAL A 184 7.59 6.88 -7.73
CA VAL A 184 7.45 7.42 -9.08
C VAL A 184 8.75 7.22 -9.88
N ALA A 185 9.92 7.45 -9.26
CA ALA A 185 11.21 7.21 -9.90
C ALA A 185 11.42 5.72 -10.20
N ASP A 186 11.00 4.83 -9.30
CA ASP A 186 11.07 3.39 -9.48
C ASP A 186 10.15 2.91 -10.62
N ILE A 187 8.93 3.44 -10.71
CA ILE A 187 8.01 3.15 -11.82
C ILE A 187 8.63 3.57 -13.16
N ARG A 188 9.16 4.80 -13.25
CA ARG A 188 9.82 5.31 -14.48
C ARG A 188 11.03 4.46 -14.87
N ALA A 189 11.79 4.00 -13.88
CA ALA A 189 12.95 3.12 -14.08
C ALA A 189 12.56 1.63 -14.26
N ARG A 190 11.28 1.28 -14.20
CA ARG A 190 10.75 -0.09 -14.24
C ARG A 190 11.40 -0.99 -13.19
N ARG A 191 11.62 -0.46 -11.99
CA ARG A 191 12.17 -1.17 -10.84
C ARG A 191 11.06 -1.57 -9.87
N LEU A 192 11.17 -2.75 -9.31
CA LEU A 192 10.34 -3.22 -8.20
C LEU A 192 11.19 -3.20 -6.92
N VAL A 193 10.87 -2.29 -6.01
CA VAL A 193 11.61 -2.07 -4.76
C VAL A 193 10.68 -2.30 -3.57
N MET A 194 11.12 -3.09 -2.61
CA MET A 194 10.42 -3.33 -1.34
C MET A 194 10.73 -2.19 -0.35
N ILE A 195 9.72 -1.79 0.43
CA ILE A 195 9.83 -0.81 1.51
C ILE A 195 10.40 -1.45 2.78
#